data_1669461e2fe555d9e6b1f8341f8132b7
#
_entry.id   1669461e2fe555d9e6b1f8341f8132b7
#
_cell.length_a   1.000
_cell.length_b   1.000
_cell.length_c   1.000
_cell.angle_alpha   90.00
_cell.angle_beta   90.00
_cell.angle_gamma   90.00
#
_symmetry.space_group_name_H-M   'P 1'
#
loop_
_entity.id
_entity.type
_entity.pdbx_description
1 polymer ?
#
loop_
_entity_poly.entity_id
_entity_poly.type
_entity_poly.pdbx_seq_one_letter_code
_entity_poly.pdbx_strand_id
1 'polypeptide(L)'
;MKILDKYVAKSFMTGYAIAFCVLIGLRIIIDLFVNIDEFTEHADLGAFAVIRNILSFYCLNTTLYFRDFAGMIMVVAASFSFGRMVRNSELVAIMASGVSLKRVIAPIVLLSLLLTGLLVIDQELIIPPLADKLVRGQDALPGQESYHVWFIADANGSLICTQKFNVKTSTMYKPTIIIREKKTDAVSWEVLGQLKADKGVYNPKTGRWDLVNGRFISTGFNIGVEAKDFYASDITPKDIPVRRRAGHKTLLSWSQLSALAAQGPKIKDLAQLFSQMHFHITEPIINLVMLMVCLPILVCRDPKSMKSAVVISFGVTTACFITTFVCKMLATEVVLFNKVIPELWAWLPIFIFLPVAFIELDSMKT
;
A
#
# COMPACT_ATOMS: atom_id res chain seq x y z
N MET A 1 10.01 -34.23 6.84
CA MET A 1 9.22 -33.71 7.99
C MET A 1 8.77 -34.89 8.84
N LYS A 2 8.98 -34.82 10.16
CA LYS A 2 8.44 -35.83 11.10
C LYS A 2 6.94 -35.60 11.29
N ILE A 3 6.24 -36.59 11.85
CA ILE A 3 4.79 -36.52 12.04
C ILE A 3 4.38 -35.27 12.83
N LEU A 4 5.14 -34.91 13.86
CA LEU A 4 4.91 -33.70 14.67
C LEU A 4 5.00 -32.43 13.82
N ASP A 5 6.02 -32.30 12.99
CA ASP A 5 6.22 -31.10 12.16
C ASP A 5 5.04 -30.89 11.20
N LYS A 6 4.52 -32.00 10.63
CA LYS A 6 3.36 -31.97 9.74
C LYS A 6 2.07 -31.59 10.50
N TYR A 7 1.94 -32.05 11.75
CA TYR A 7 0.80 -31.72 12.60
C TYR A 7 0.78 -30.23 12.94
N VAL A 8 1.90 -29.68 13.42
CA VAL A 8 2.03 -28.25 13.76
C VAL A 8 1.83 -27.39 12.50
N ALA A 9 2.45 -27.77 11.39
CA ALA A 9 2.30 -27.08 10.11
C ALA A 9 0.82 -27.02 9.66
N LYS A 10 0.11 -28.16 9.74
CA LYS A 10 -1.31 -28.22 9.38
C LYS A 10 -2.17 -27.35 10.30
N SER A 11 -1.90 -27.40 11.62
CA SER A 11 -2.61 -26.55 12.60
C SER A 11 -2.42 -25.06 12.29
N PHE A 12 -1.17 -24.65 12.03
CA PHE A 12 -0.84 -23.27 11.68
C PHE A 12 -1.49 -22.82 10.36
N MET A 13 -1.44 -23.64 9.30
CA MET A 13 -2.07 -23.33 8.01
C MET A 13 -3.59 -23.22 8.10
N THR A 14 -4.22 -24.08 8.92
CA THR A 14 -5.66 -23.95 9.19
C THR A 14 -5.97 -22.64 9.92
N GLY A 15 -5.18 -22.29 10.95
CA GLY A 15 -5.29 -21.01 11.64
C GLY A 15 -5.06 -19.83 10.71
N TYR A 16 -4.11 -19.94 9.80
CA TYR A 16 -3.80 -18.91 8.79
C TYR A 16 -4.97 -18.68 7.83
N ALA A 17 -5.55 -19.75 7.30
CA ALA A 17 -6.71 -19.66 6.42
C ALA A 17 -7.92 -18.99 7.12
N ILE A 18 -8.18 -19.37 8.38
CA ILE A 18 -9.25 -18.77 9.18
C ILE A 18 -8.95 -17.29 9.45
N ALA A 19 -7.72 -16.94 9.89
CA ALA A 19 -7.33 -15.58 10.17
C ALA A 19 -7.40 -14.70 8.92
N PHE A 20 -6.94 -15.22 7.77
CA PHE A 20 -7.04 -14.55 6.48
C PHE A 20 -8.50 -14.23 6.13
N CYS A 21 -9.38 -15.22 6.15
CA CYS A 21 -10.79 -15.01 5.82
C CYS A 21 -11.47 -14.03 6.79
N VAL A 22 -11.19 -14.12 8.09
CA VAL A 22 -11.82 -13.27 9.09
C VAL A 22 -11.32 -11.83 8.99
N LEU A 23 -10.01 -11.61 8.94
CA LEU A 23 -9.44 -10.24 8.95
C LEU A 23 -9.71 -9.52 7.62
N ILE A 24 -9.52 -10.19 6.49
CA ILE A 24 -9.80 -9.59 5.18
C ILE A 24 -11.30 -9.43 4.98
N GLY A 25 -12.10 -10.44 5.35
CA GLY A 25 -13.55 -10.35 5.27
C GLY A 25 -14.12 -9.21 6.12
N LEU A 26 -13.62 -9.03 7.35
CA LEU A 26 -14.01 -7.91 8.21
C LEU A 26 -13.63 -6.56 7.58
N ARG A 27 -12.43 -6.45 7.02
CA ARG A 27 -11.98 -5.24 6.30
C ARG A 27 -12.88 -4.90 5.12
N ILE A 28 -13.23 -5.90 4.32
CA ILE A 28 -14.15 -5.76 3.18
C ILE A 28 -15.54 -5.32 3.66
N ILE A 29 -16.07 -5.95 4.70
CA ILE A 29 -17.39 -5.62 5.24
C ILE A 29 -17.41 -4.16 5.72
N ILE A 30 -16.43 -3.73 6.52
CA ILE A 30 -16.36 -2.36 7.03
C ILE A 30 -16.28 -1.37 5.87
N ASP A 31 -15.40 -1.62 4.90
CA ASP A 31 -15.21 -0.74 3.73
C ASP A 31 -16.48 -0.65 2.87
N LEU A 32 -17.17 -1.78 2.67
CA LEU A 32 -18.42 -1.84 1.93
C LEU A 32 -19.53 -1.02 2.62
N PHE A 33 -19.65 -1.14 3.96
CA PHE A 33 -20.65 -0.36 4.69
C PHE A 33 -20.40 1.13 4.66
N VAL A 34 -19.13 1.55 4.68
CA VAL A 34 -18.75 2.97 4.63
C VAL A 34 -18.98 3.56 3.25
N ASN A 35 -18.78 2.78 2.19
CA ASN A 35 -18.78 3.28 0.81
C ASN A 35 -19.91 2.68 -0.04
N ILE A 36 -20.98 2.20 0.57
CA ILE A 36 -22.08 1.56 -0.15
C ILE A 36 -22.76 2.51 -1.14
N ASP A 37 -22.82 3.79 -0.79
CA ASP A 37 -23.45 4.83 -1.61
C ASP A 37 -22.70 5.01 -2.95
N GLU A 38 -21.37 4.94 -2.94
CA GLU A 38 -20.55 5.04 -4.16
C GLU A 38 -20.78 3.86 -5.12
N PHE A 39 -20.99 2.66 -4.58
CA PHE A 39 -21.31 1.49 -5.40
C PHE A 39 -22.72 1.52 -5.99
N THR A 40 -23.64 2.22 -5.34
CA THR A 40 -25.05 2.32 -5.76
C THR A 40 -25.32 3.50 -6.69
N GLU A 41 -24.34 4.37 -6.95
CA GLU A 41 -24.48 5.51 -7.87
C GLU A 41 -24.93 5.09 -9.28
N HIS A 42 -24.60 3.86 -9.68
CA HIS A 42 -24.98 3.25 -10.96
C HIS A 42 -26.04 2.15 -10.82
N ALA A 43 -26.93 2.26 -9.82
CA ALA A 43 -27.99 1.26 -9.60
C ALA A 43 -28.96 1.09 -10.79
N ASP A 44 -29.05 2.13 -11.64
CA ASP A 44 -29.85 2.12 -12.88
C ASP A 44 -29.46 0.98 -13.85
N LEU A 45 -28.23 0.46 -13.75
CA LEU A 45 -27.73 -0.67 -14.55
C LEU A 45 -28.21 -2.05 -14.05
N GLY A 46 -28.95 -2.10 -12.96
CA GLY A 46 -29.51 -3.30 -12.35
C GLY A 46 -28.63 -3.92 -11.26
N ALA A 47 -29.27 -4.59 -10.30
CA ALA A 47 -28.64 -5.17 -9.11
C ALA A 47 -27.49 -6.14 -9.44
N PHE A 48 -27.59 -6.94 -10.49
CA PHE A 48 -26.55 -7.87 -10.90
C PHE A 48 -25.26 -7.18 -11.33
N ALA A 49 -25.37 -6.04 -12.03
CA ALA A 49 -24.23 -5.24 -12.44
C ALA A 49 -23.50 -4.64 -11.23
N VAL A 50 -24.25 -4.15 -10.24
CA VAL A 50 -23.71 -3.61 -8.98
C VAL A 50 -22.98 -4.71 -8.19
N ILE A 51 -23.59 -5.87 -7.99
CA ILE A 51 -22.96 -6.99 -7.27
C ILE A 51 -21.68 -7.44 -7.97
N ARG A 52 -21.68 -7.57 -9.30
CA ARG A 52 -20.49 -7.92 -10.08
C ARG A 52 -19.39 -6.86 -9.93
N ASN A 53 -19.74 -5.59 -9.89
CA ASN A 53 -18.80 -4.49 -9.67
C ASN A 53 -18.16 -4.59 -8.30
N ILE A 54 -18.94 -4.74 -7.24
CA ILE A 54 -18.50 -4.93 -5.85
C ILE A 54 -17.55 -6.12 -5.75
N LEU A 55 -17.95 -7.28 -6.27
CA LEU A 55 -17.13 -8.49 -6.22
C LEU A 55 -15.80 -8.31 -6.98
N SER A 56 -15.83 -7.72 -8.17
CA SER A 56 -14.63 -7.44 -8.96
C SER A 56 -13.69 -6.45 -8.25
N PHE A 57 -14.24 -5.42 -7.62
CA PHE A 57 -13.47 -4.42 -6.88
C PHE A 57 -12.75 -5.05 -5.68
N TYR A 58 -13.49 -5.77 -4.82
CA TYR A 58 -12.90 -6.38 -3.62
C TYR A 58 -11.99 -7.57 -3.94
N CYS A 59 -12.25 -8.33 -5.00
CA CYS A 59 -11.35 -9.38 -5.46
C CYS A 59 -9.96 -8.81 -5.82
N LEU A 60 -9.92 -7.66 -6.49
CA LEU A 60 -8.66 -6.97 -6.82
C LEU A 60 -8.01 -6.36 -5.56
N ASN A 61 -8.78 -5.67 -4.72
CA ASN A 61 -8.26 -5.02 -3.52
C ASN A 61 -7.81 -6.03 -2.44
N THR A 62 -8.23 -7.29 -2.51
CA THR A 62 -7.77 -8.34 -1.60
C THR A 62 -6.24 -8.50 -1.62
N THR A 63 -5.56 -8.26 -2.76
CA THR A 63 -4.09 -8.30 -2.84
C THR A 63 -3.45 -7.21 -1.97
N LEU A 64 -4.02 -5.99 -1.98
CA LEU A 64 -3.56 -4.89 -1.11
C LEU A 64 -3.83 -5.18 0.36
N TYR A 65 -5.03 -5.67 0.68
CA TYR A 65 -5.38 -6.03 2.06
C TYR A 65 -4.51 -7.17 2.58
N PHE A 66 -4.19 -8.15 1.72
CA PHE A 66 -3.26 -9.23 2.07
C PHE A 66 -1.88 -8.66 2.44
N ARG A 67 -1.34 -7.76 1.63
CA ARG A 67 -0.06 -7.09 1.92
C ARG A 67 -0.10 -6.36 3.26
N ASP A 68 -1.14 -5.55 3.50
CA ASP A 68 -1.22 -4.68 4.67
C ASP A 68 -1.44 -5.47 5.98
N PHE A 69 -2.12 -6.61 5.92
CA PHE A 69 -2.44 -7.44 7.10
C PHE A 69 -1.58 -8.70 7.25
N ALA A 70 -0.62 -8.97 6.35
CA ALA A 70 0.15 -10.22 6.34
C ALA A 70 0.80 -10.57 7.68
N GLY A 71 1.46 -9.60 8.33
CA GLY A 71 2.08 -9.80 9.65
C GLY A 71 1.06 -10.13 10.74
N MET A 72 -0.07 -9.41 10.77
CA MET A 72 -1.13 -9.65 11.74
C MET A 72 -1.78 -11.02 11.53
N ILE A 73 -2.04 -11.41 10.28
CA ILE A 73 -2.59 -12.73 9.95
C ILE A 73 -1.67 -13.85 10.47
N MET A 74 -0.36 -13.71 10.32
CA MET A 74 0.63 -14.70 10.82
C MET A 74 0.60 -14.83 12.34
N VAL A 75 0.53 -13.71 13.08
CA VAL A 75 0.45 -13.71 14.55
C VAL A 75 -0.86 -14.31 15.05
N VAL A 76 -1.99 -13.95 14.42
CA VAL A 76 -3.31 -14.54 14.75
C VAL A 76 -3.31 -16.04 14.48
N ALA A 77 -2.77 -16.49 13.37
CA ALA A 77 -2.63 -17.89 13.01
C ALA A 77 -1.81 -18.68 14.03
N ALA A 78 -0.68 -18.12 14.47
CA ALA A 78 0.16 -18.71 15.50
C ALA A 78 -0.59 -18.79 16.85
N SER A 79 -1.27 -17.71 17.24
CA SER A 79 -2.08 -17.65 18.46
C SER A 79 -3.18 -18.70 18.46
N PHE A 80 -3.84 -18.90 17.32
CA PHE A 80 -4.88 -19.91 17.16
C PHE A 80 -4.30 -21.33 17.26
N SER A 81 -3.18 -21.58 16.60
CA SER A 81 -2.50 -22.87 16.61
C SER A 81 -2.03 -23.26 18.02
N PHE A 82 -1.27 -22.38 18.68
CA PHE A 82 -0.78 -22.63 20.04
C PHE A 82 -1.91 -22.64 21.07
N GLY A 83 -2.89 -21.75 20.95
CA GLY A 83 -4.07 -21.74 21.83
C GLY A 83 -4.81 -23.04 21.83
N ARG A 84 -4.95 -23.69 20.67
CA ARG A 84 -5.54 -25.03 20.56
C ARG A 84 -4.67 -26.08 21.22
N MET A 85 -3.36 -26.09 20.93
CA MET A 85 -2.41 -27.08 21.48
C MET A 85 -2.30 -26.97 23.00
N VAL A 86 -2.29 -25.75 23.56
CA VAL A 86 -2.25 -25.51 25.01
C VAL A 86 -3.56 -25.95 25.67
N ARG A 87 -4.71 -25.59 25.08
CA ARG A 87 -6.04 -25.97 25.62
C ARG A 87 -6.26 -27.47 25.69
N ASN A 88 -5.71 -28.20 24.69
CA ASN A 88 -5.80 -29.66 24.63
C ASN A 88 -4.67 -30.36 25.42
N SER A 89 -3.81 -29.61 26.13
CA SER A 89 -2.63 -30.12 26.83
C SER A 89 -1.61 -30.83 25.93
N GLU A 90 -1.73 -30.65 24.61
CA GLU A 90 -0.84 -31.28 23.61
C GLU A 90 0.60 -30.74 23.71
N LEU A 91 0.76 -29.43 23.95
CA LEU A 91 2.08 -28.82 24.10
C LEU A 91 2.83 -29.39 25.32
N VAL A 92 2.12 -29.60 26.44
CA VAL A 92 2.69 -30.21 27.66
C VAL A 92 3.11 -31.66 27.39
N ALA A 93 2.28 -32.45 26.70
CA ALA A 93 2.61 -33.82 26.32
C ALA A 93 3.83 -33.89 25.39
N ILE A 94 3.94 -32.99 24.43
CA ILE A 94 5.09 -32.89 23.52
C ILE A 94 6.38 -32.57 24.32
N MET A 95 6.32 -31.62 25.24
CA MET A 95 7.48 -31.29 26.10
C MET A 95 7.85 -32.45 27.03
N ALA A 96 6.86 -33.13 27.62
CA ALA A 96 7.11 -34.30 28.47
C ALA A 96 7.76 -35.46 27.71
N SER A 97 7.61 -35.52 26.38
CA SER A 97 8.31 -36.48 25.52
C SER A 97 9.77 -36.10 25.18
N GLY A 98 10.30 -35.00 25.76
CA GLY A 98 11.67 -34.54 25.56
C GLY A 98 11.89 -33.75 24.25
N VAL A 99 10.82 -33.31 23.60
CA VAL A 99 10.94 -32.47 22.38
C VAL A 99 11.11 -31.01 22.79
N SER A 100 12.17 -30.37 22.27
CA SER A 100 12.43 -28.95 22.54
C SER A 100 11.38 -28.03 21.93
N LEU A 101 11.05 -26.93 22.64
CA LEU A 101 10.11 -25.89 22.14
C LEU A 101 10.57 -25.29 20.81
N LYS A 102 11.87 -25.05 20.65
CA LYS A 102 12.45 -24.54 19.39
C LYS A 102 12.09 -25.45 18.19
N ARG A 103 12.02 -26.76 18.41
CA ARG A 103 11.62 -27.72 17.37
C ARG A 103 10.12 -27.64 17.06
N VAL A 104 9.28 -27.35 18.05
CA VAL A 104 7.82 -27.17 17.82
C VAL A 104 7.56 -25.90 17.03
N ILE A 105 8.33 -24.85 17.25
CA ILE A 105 8.20 -23.55 16.56
C ILE A 105 8.77 -23.60 15.13
N ALA A 106 9.79 -24.41 14.87
CA ALA A 106 10.49 -24.43 13.59
C ALA A 106 9.59 -24.59 12.35
N PRO A 107 8.56 -25.48 12.33
CA PRO A 107 7.64 -25.57 11.19
C PRO A 107 6.85 -24.29 10.94
N ILE A 108 6.47 -23.56 12.01
CA ILE A 108 5.74 -22.29 11.90
C ILE A 108 6.64 -21.23 11.27
N VAL A 109 7.88 -21.10 11.75
CA VAL A 109 8.85 -20.15 11.20
C VAL A 109 9.13 -20.43 9.72
N LEU A 110 9.30 -21.72 9.36
CA LEU A 110 9.55 -22.12 7.97
C LEU A 110 8.36 -21.76 7.06
N LEU A 111 7.13 -22.07 7.52
CA LEU A 111 5.93 -21.71 6.77
C LEU A 111 5.74 -20.19 6.67
N SER A 112 6.03 -19.46 7.73
CA SER A 112 5.95 -18.00 7.72
C SER A 112 6.95 -17.38 6.76
N LEU A 113 8.15 -17.95 6.66
CA LEU A 113 9.14 -17.53 5.66
C LEU A 113 8.61 -17.77 4.23
N LEU A 114 7.97 -18.92 3.99
CA LEU A 114 7.35 -19.23 2.71
C LEU A 114 6.19 -18.28 2.37
N LEU A 115 5.34 -17.98 3.36
CA LEU A 115 4.22 -17.02 3.22
C LEU A 115 4.72 -15.58 3.00
N THR A 116 5.83 -15.20 3.65
CA THR A 116 6.51 -13.93 3.39
C THR A 116 7.08 -13.87 1.98
N GLY A 117 7.61 -14.98 1.47
CA GLY A 117 8.01 -15.10 0.07
C GLY A 117 6.84 -14.92 -0.90
N LEU A 118 5.67 -15.49 -0.56
CA LEU A 118 4.43 -15.29 -1.34
C LEU A 118 4.00 -13.80 -1.33
N LEU A 119 4.13 -13.12 -0.19
CA LEU A 119 3.88 -11.68 -0.08
C LEU A 119 4.80 -10.87 -0.98
N VAL A 120 6.09 -11.19 -1.04
CA VAL A 120 7.05 -10.53 -1.94
C VAL A 120 6.67 -10.76 -3.40
N ILE A 121 6.23 -11.97 -3.76
CA ILE A 121 5.72 -12.28 -5.11
C ILE A 121 4.48 -11.44 -5.42
N ASP A 122 3.55 -11.30 -4.49
CA ASP A 122 2.38 -10.46 -4.64
C ASP A 122 2.76 -9.00 -4.92
N GLN A 123 3.68 -8.44 -4.14
CA GLN A 123 4.16 -7.06 -4.29
C GLN A 123 4.91 -6.82 -5.61
N GLU A 124 5.71 -7.77 -6.08
CA GLU A 124 6.55 -7.58 -7.26
C GLU A 124 5.87 -7.97 -8.58
N LEU A 125 5.03 -9.00 -8.57
CA LEU A 125 4.48 -9.59 -9.80
C LEU A 125 2.96 -9.44 -9.95
N ILE A 126 2.20 -9.38 -8.85
CA ILE A 126 0.73 -9.36 -8.91
C ILE A 126 0.20 -7.92 -8.86
N ILE A 127 0.64 -7.12 -7.90
CA ILE A 127 0.15 -5.75 -7.71
C ILE A 127 0.50 -4.82 -8.88
N PRO A 128 1.74 -4.77 -9.41
CA PRO A 128 2.12 -3.78 -10.42
C PRO A 128 1.33 -3.85 -11.74
N PRO A 129 1.06 -5.03 -12.33
CA PRO A 129 0.21 -5.11 -13.53
C PRO A 129 -1.26 -4.79 -13.25
N LEU A 130 -1.71 -4.93 -12.00
CA LEU A 130 -3.07 -4.59 -11.58
C LEU A 130 -3.22 -3.13 -11.15
N ALA A 131 -2.13 -2.36 -11.04
CA ALA A 131 -2.12 -1.01 -10.51
C ALA A 131 -3.18 -0.09 -11.15
N ASP A 132 -3.36 -0.14 -12.48
CA ASP A 132 -4.38 0.66 -13.17
C ASP A 132 -5.81 0.33 -12.75
N LYS A 133 -6.06 -0.94 -12.43
CA LYS A 133 -7.37 -1.41 -11.95
C LYS A 133 -7.56 -1.11 -10.46
N LEU A 134 -6.48 -1.16 -9.68
CA LEU A 134 -6.49 -0.89 -8.24
C LEU A 134 -6.64 0.61 -7.93
N VAL A 135 -6.16 1.49 -8.81
CA VAL A 135 -6.35 2.95 -8.69
C VAL A 135 -7.76 3.40 -9.11
N ARG A 136 -8.59 2.48 -9.62
CA ARG A 136 -9.98 2.76 -9.97
C ARG A 136 -10.80 3.12 -8.74
N GLY A 137 -11.59 4.20 -8.82
CA GLY A 137 -12.57 4.54 -7.78
C GLY A 137 -13.69 3.50 -7.67
N GLN A 138 -14.40 3.51 -6.57
CA GLN A 138 -15.52 2.61 -6.29
C GLN A 138 -16.73 2.90 -7.22
N ASP A 139 -16.86 4.16 -7.65
CA ASP A 139 -17.85 4.68 -8.59
C ASP A 139 -17.59 4.29 -10.05
N ALA A 140 -16.39 3.87 -10.41
CA ALA A 140 -16.02 3.60 -11.80
C ALA A 140 -16.43 2.20 -12.24
N LEU A 141 -17.06 2.09 -13.42
CA LEU A 141 -17.45 0.80 -14.03
C LEU A 141 -16.25 0.05 -14.64
N PRO A 142 -16.27 -1.30 -14.62
CA PRO A 142 -15.25 -2.11 -15.29
C PRO A 142 -15.20 -1.80 -16.80
N GLY A 143 -14.01 -1.54 -17.33
CA GLY A 143 -13.81 -1.28 -18.78
C GLY A 143 -13.93 0.18 -19.21
N GLN A 144 -14.20 1.11 -18.33
CA GLN A 144 -14.03 2.52 -18.65
C GLN A 144 -12.53 2.86 -18.71
N GLU A 145 -12.03 3.09 -19.92
CA GLU A 145 -10.64 3.49 -20.19
C GLU A 145 -10.39 4.99 -19.91
N SER A 146 -11.31 5.63 -19.23
CA SER A 146 -11.23 7.04 -18.86
C SER A 146 -11.20 7.18 -17.36
N TYR A 147 -10.33 8.05 -16.86
CA TYR A 147 -10.13 8.27 -15.43
C TYR A 147 -9.89 9.75 -15.11
N HIS A 148 -10.14 10.12 -13.87
CA HIS A 148 -9.82 11.45 -13.34
C HIS A 148 -8.31 11.63 -13.22
N VAL A 149 -7.84 12.81 -13.58
CA VAL A 149 -6.45 13.21 -13.42
C VAL A 149 -6.40 14.40 -12.46
N TRP A 150 -5.72 14.24 -11.34
CA TRP A 150 -5.59 15.25 -10.31
C TRP A 150 -4.17 15.78 -10.23
N PHE A 151 -4.01 17.08 -10.52
CA PHE A 151 -2.81 17.88 -10.26
C PHE A 151 -1.47 17.24 -10.69
N ILE A 152 -1.40 16.74 -11.92
CA ILE A 152 -0.11 16.30 -12.50
C ILE A 152 0.70 17.56 -12.84
N ALA A 153 1.91 17.69 -12.24
CA ALA A 153 2.82 18.78 -12.55
C ALA A 153 3.53 18.54 -13.87
N ASP A 154 3.61 19.55 -14.73
CA ASP A 154 4.47 19.55 -15.91
C ASP A 154 5.88 20.08 -15.60
N ALA A 155 6.78 20.12 -16.61
CA ALA A 155 8.14 20.61 -16.45
C ALA A 155 8.21 22.08 -16.04
N ASN A 156 7.22 22.90 -16.39
CA ASN A 156 7.12 24.32 -16.02
C ASN A 156 6.56 24.51 -14.61
N GLY A 157 6.18 23.44 -13.94
CA GLY A 157 5.57 23.47 -12.63
C GLY A 157 4.07 23.74 -12.63
N SER A 158 3.43 23.92 -13.79
CA SER A 158 1.97 24.05 -13.90
C SER A 158 1.29 22.74 -13.55
N LEU A 159 0.04 22.81 -13.04
CA LEU A 159 -0.70 21.64 -12.57
C LEU A 159 -1.88 21.36 -13.52
N ILE A 160 -1.87 20.17 -14.11
CA ILE A 160 -2.93 19.70 -15.00
C ILE A 160 -3.94 18.88 -14.20
N CYS A 161 -5.21 19.25 -14.31
CA CYS A 161 -6.33 18.53 -13.74
C CYS A 161 -7.39 18.32 -14.84
N THR A 162 -7.98 17.13 -14.92
CA THR A 162 -9.10 16.87 -15.85
C THR A 162 -10.10 15.92 -15.23
N GLN A 163 -11.38 16.19 -15.42
CA GLN A 163 -12.46 15.34 -14.92
C GLN A 163 -12.46 13.97 -15.58
N LYS A 164 -12.03 13.88 -16.86
CA LYS A 164 -12.00 12.63 -17.59
C LYS A 164 -10.89 12.66 -18.63
N PHE A 165 -9.97 11.72 -18.55
CA PHE A 165 -8.94 11.50 -19.55
C PHE A 165 -9.16 10.15 -20.23
N ASN A 166 -9.25 10.14 -21.55
CA ASN A 166 -9.38 8.93 -22.35
C ASN A 166 -8.02 8.61 -23.00
N VAL A 167 -7.45 7.48 -22.65
CA VAL A 167 -6.12 7.07 -23.13
C VAL A 167 -6.14 6.75 -24.63
N LYS A 168 -7.19 6.08 -25.12
CA LYS A 168 -7.29 5.66 -26.55
C LYS A 168 -7.39 6.86 -27.49
N THR A 169 -8.20 7.84 -27.13
CA THR A 169 -8.42 9.02 -27.96
C THR A 169 -7.46 10.17 -27.63
N SER A 170 -6.57 9.97 -26.63
CA SER A 170 -5.63 11.00 -26.14
C SER A 170 -6.33 12.33 -25.86
N THR A 171 -7.48 12.27 -25.21
CA THR A 171 -8.37 13.42 -25.01
C THR A 171 -8.64 13.68 -23.53
N MET A 172 -8.45 14.92 -23.10
CA MET A 172 -8.90 15.44 -21.81
C MET A 172 -10.27 16.10 -21.94
N TYR A 173 -11.18 15.81 -21.03
CA TYR A 173 -12.49 16.46 -20.93
C TYR A 173 -12.49 17.43 -19.74
N LYS A 174 -12.93 18.65 -20.01
CA LYS A 174 -12.94 19.78 -19.07
C LYS A 174 -11.59 19.94 -18.35
N PRO A 175 -10.46 20.04 -19.09
CA PRO A 175 -9.17 20.25 -18.45
C PRO A 175 -9.14 21.62 -17.75
N THR A 176 -8.55 21.62 -16.56
CA THR A 176 -8.21 22.83 -15.81
C THR A 176 -6.71 22.79 -15.53
N ILE A 177 -5.98 23.77 -16.05
CA ILE A 177 -4.54 23.84 -15.90
C ILE A 177 -4.21 25.07 -15.06
N ILE A 178 -3.61 24.88 -13.90
CA ILE A 178 -3.18 25.95 -13.01
C ILE A 178 -1.76 26.35 -13.42
N ILE A 179 -1.62 27.51 -14.04
CA ILE A 179 -0.34 28.06 -14.44
C ILE A 179 0.27 28.80 -13.26
N ARG A 180 1.48 28.38 -12.88
CA ARG A 180 2.21 28.95 -11.75
C ARG A 180 3.69 29.06 -12.06
N GLU A 181 4.34 30.02 -11.41
CA GLU A 181 5.77 30.27 -11.56
C GLU A 181 6.46 30.19 -10.19
N LYS A 182 7.70 29.72 -10.18
CA LYS A 182 8.49 29.61 -8.96
C LYS A 182 9.12 30.98 -8.66
N LYS A 183 8.83 31.52 -7.49
CA LYS A 183 9.40 32.79 -7.05
C LYS A 183 10.90 32.64 -6.77
N THR A 184 11.72 33.59 -7.27
CA THR A 184 13.19 33.48 -7.26
C THR A 184 13.79 33.34 -5.87
N ASP A 185 13.13 33.89 -4.83
CA ASP A 185 13.65 33.98 -3.46
C ASP A 185 12.87 33.15 -2.44
N ALA A 186 11.91 32.34 -2.88
CA ALA A 186 11.06 31.57 -1.97
C ALA A 186 10.87 30.14 -2.41
N VAL A 187 10.63 29.27 -1.45
CA VAL A 187 10.14 27.90 -1.67
C VAL A 187 8.71 27.88 -2.21
N SER A 188 8.07 29.05 -2.35
CA SER A 188 6.67 29.23 -2.73
C SER A 188 6.47 29.38 -4.24
N TRP A 189 5.34 28.87 -4.72
CA TRP A 189 4.85 29.03 -6.08
C TRP A 189 3.80 30.14 -6.13
N GLU A 190 3.91 31.06 -7.09
CA GLU A 190 2.91 32.06 -7.38
C GLU A 190 1.98 31.56 -8.50
N VAL A 191 0.67 31.64 -8.28
CA VAL A 191 -0.33 31.27 -9.28
C VAL A 191 -0.59 32.45 -10.19
N LEU A 192 -0.21 32.31 -11.47
CA LEU A 192 -0.43 33.35 -12.49
C LEU A 192 -1.86 33.35 -13.01
N GLY A 193 -2.49 32.18 -13.07
CA GLY A 193 -3.85 32.03 -13.56
C GLY A 193 -4.26 30.58 -13.77
N GLN A 194 -5.48 30.40 -14.26
CA GLN A 194 -6.00 29.09 -14.62
C GLN A 194 -6.49 29.08 -16.07
N LEU A 195 -6.10 28.04 -16.81
CA LEU A 195 -6.55 27.77 -18.16
C LEU A 195 -7.62 26.67 -18.10
N LYS A 196 -8.83 26.98 -18.55
CA LYS A 196 -9.96 26.05 -18.63
C LYS A 196 -10.36 25.84 -20.08
N ALA A 197 -10.72 24.62 -20.45
CA ALA A 197 -11.28 24.32 -21.76
C ALA A 197 -12.37 23.23 -21.66
N ASP A 198 -13.20 23.11 -22.67
CA ASP A 198 -14.20 22.04 -22.71
C ASP A 198 -13.55 20.71 -23.07
N LYS A 199 -12.51 20.76 -23.93
CA LYS A 199 -11.80 19.58 -24.39
C LYS A 199 -10.36 19.93 -24.75
N GLY A 200 -9.43 19.02 -24.46
CA GLY A 200 -8.03 19.10 -24.90
C GLY A 200 -7.67 17.84 -25.65
N VAL A 201 -7.18 17.96 -26.90
CA VAL A 201 -6.75 16.83 -27.75
C VAL A 201 -5.26 16.94 -27.99
N TYR A 202 -4.53 15.87 -27.75
CA TYR A 202 -3.10 15.86 -28.01
C TYR A 202 -2.80 15.76 -29.50
N ASN A 203 -2.00 16.66 -30.00
CA ASN A 203 -1.54 16.69 -31.38
C ASN A 203 -0.09 16.16 -31.48
N PRO A 204 0.12 14.92 -31.97
CA PRO A 204 1.45 14.33 -32.02
C PRO A 204 2.41 15.03 -32.99
N LYS A 205 1.89 15.77 -33.98
CA LYS A 205 2.72 16.49 -34.96
C LYS A 205 3.34 17.76 -34.35
N THR A 206 2.60 18.44 -33.49
CA THR A 206 3.04 19.70 -32.86
C THR A 206 3.54 19.52 -31.45
N GLY A 207 3.33 18.32 -30.84
CA GLY A 207 3.75 18.01 -29.48
C GLY A 207 3.01 18.82 -28.41
N ARG A 208 1.79 19.28 -28.68
CA ARG A 208 1.00 20.15 -27.79
C ARG A 208 -0.44 19.68 -27.67
N TRP A 209 -1.14 20.22 -26.68
CA TRP A 209 -2.57 19.99 -26.46
C TRP A 209 -3.36 21.08 -27.14
N ASP A 210 -4.14 20.75 -28.18
CA ASP A 210 -5.06 21.64 -28.83
C ASP A 210 -6.36 21.71 -28.00
N LEU A 211 -6.78 22.93 -27.66
CA LEU A 211 -7.89 23.19 -26.74
C LEU A 211 -9.13 23.65 -27.49
N VAL A 212 -10.28 23.11 -27.12
CA VAL A 212 -11.58 23.57 -27.62
C VAL A 212 -12.19 24.48 -26.55
N ASN A 213 -12.53 25.70 -26.94
CA ASN A 213 -13.06 26.76 -26.07
C ASN A 213 -12.13 27.07 -24.88
N GLY A 214 -10.79 27.07 -25.13
CA GLY A 214 -9.80 27.37 -24.11
C GLY A 214 -9.87 28.84 -23.66
N ARG A 215 -9.93 29.05 -22.33
CA ARG A 215 -9.96 30.37 -21.68
C ARG A 215 -8.94 30.42 -20.59
N PHE A 216 -8.01 31.33 -20.70
CA PHE A 216 -7.06 31.64 -19.64
C PHE A 216 -7.64 32.77 -18.76
N ILE A 217 -7.74 32.53 -17.47
CA ILE A 217 -8.24 33.47 -16.47
C ILE A 217 -7.02 33.85 -15.61
N SER A 218 -6.57 35.08 -15.72
CA SER A 218 -5.45 35.61 -14.92
C SER A 218 -5.87 35.81 -13.47
N THR A 219 -4.95 35.51 -12.53
CA THR A 219 -5.13 35.73 -11.09
C THR A 219 -4.28 36.95 -10.72
N GLY A 220 -4.88 38.14 -10.60
CA GLY A 220 -4.17 39.38 -10.26
C GLY A 220 -5.06 40.60 -10.32
N PHE A 221 -4.50 41.80 -10.19
CA PHE A 221 -5.21 43.06 -10.21
C PHE A 221 -5.97 43.36 -11.53
N ASN A 222 -5.55 42.74 -12.64
CA ASN A 222 -6.24 42.76 -13.93
C ASN A 222 -6.80 41.35 -14.22
N ILE A 223 -8.04 41.08 -13.84
CA ILE A 223 -8.75 39.87 -14.20
C ILE A 223 -9.09 39.96 -15.69
N GLY A 224 -8.22 39.39 -16.53
CA GLY A 224 -8.44 39.25 -17.97
C GLY A 224 -8.83 37.84 -18.32
N VAL A 225 -9.74 37.67 -19.27
CA VAL A 225 -10.04 36.39 -19.90
C VAL A 225 -9.48 36.42 -21.32
N GLU A 226 -8.46 35.61 -21.57
CA GLU A 226 -7.86 35.42 -22.90
C GLU A 226 -8.30 34.09 -23.50
N ALA A 227 -8.67 34.08 -24.78
CA ALA A 227 -8.88 32.83 -25.50
C ALA A 227 -7.51 32.18 -25.79
N LYS A 228 -7.37 30.87 -25.52
CA LYS A 228 -6.18 30.08 -25.84
C LYS A 228 -6.56 28.80 -26.54
N ASP A 229 -6.05 28.63 -27.75
CA ASP A 229 -6.37 27.48 -28.61
C ASP A 229 -5.47 26.28 -28.35
N PHE A 230 -4.35 26.45 -27.64
CA PHE A 230 -3.44 25.36 -27.32
C PHE A 230 -2.73 25.56 -25.97
N TYR A 231 -2.23 24.44 -25.44
CA TYR A 231 -1.32 24.41 -24.30
C TYR A 231 -0.09 23.56 -24.63
N ALA A 232 1.09 24.17 -24.50
CA ALA A 232 2.37 23.47 -24.67
C ALA A 232 2.80 22.86 -23.33
N SER A 233 2.96 21.55 -23.29
CA SER A 233 3.42 20.82 -22.11
C SER A 233 4.35 19.68 -22.53
N ASP A 234 5.29 19.34 -21.67
CA ASP A 234 6.14 18.16 -21.81
C ASP A 234 5.38 16.85 -21.57
N ILE A 235 4.14 16.94 -21.02
CA ILE A 235 3.31 15.78 -20.71
C ILE A 235 2.63 15.28 -21.98
N THR A 236 3.01 14.06 -22.39
CA THR A 236 2.35 13.33 -23.46
C THR A 236 1.20 12.48 -22.93
N PRO A 237 0.26 12.01 -23.76
CA PRO A 237 -0.80 11.08 -23.36
C PRO A 237 -0.29 9.80 -22.70
N LYS A 238 0.94 9.36 -23.01
CA LYS A 238 1.58 8.17 -22.42
C LYS A 238 2.13 8.44 -21.03
N ASP A 239 2.49 9.68 -20.74
CA ASP A 239 3.04 10.06 -19.43
C ASP A 239 1.99 10.22 -18.36
N ILE A 240 0.74 10.55 -18.73
CA ILE A 240 -0.37 10.72 -17.78
C ILE A 240 -0.62 9.45 -16.97
N PRO A 241 -0.78 8.24 -17.56
CA PRO A 241 -0.91 6.99 -16.80
C PRO A 241 0.31 6.72 -15.90
N VAL A 242 1.52 6.96 -16.41
CA VAL A 242 2.77 6.73 -15.66
C VAL A 242 2.86 7.66 -14.46
N ARG A 243 2.59 8.95 -14.64
CA ARG A 243 2.62 9.94 -13.55
C ARG A 243 1.48 9.73 -12.55
N ARG A 244 0.32 9.25 -13.00
CA ARG A 244 -0.77 8.82 -12.11
C ARG A 244 -0.32 7.66 -11.23
N ARG A 245 0.32 6.63 -11.80
CA ARG A 245 0.88 5.51 -11.05
C ARG A 245 1.99 5.98 -10.10
N ALA A 246 2.83 6.92 -10.51
CA ALA A 246 3.83 7.51 -9.64
C ALA A 246 3.24 8.24 -8.42
N GLY A 247 2.00 8.75 -8.51
CA GLY A 247 1.23 9.23 -7.36
C GLY A 247 0.85 8.11 -6.37
N HIS A 248 0.75 6.86 -6.84
CA HIS A 248 0.44 5.67 -6.04
C HIS A 248 1.67 4.77 -5.91
N LYS A 249 2.74 5.32 -5.35
CA LYS A 249 4.07 4.67 -5.22
C LYS A 249 4.01 3.30 -4.56
N THR A 250 3.01 3.07 -3.71
CA THR A 250 2.77 1.79 -3.02
C THR A 250 2.36 0.65 -3.94
N LEU A 251 1.94 0.94 -5.18
CA LEU A 251 1.51 -0.05 -6.18
C LEU A 251 2.61 -0.40 -7.19
N LEU A 252 3.79 0.23 -7.08
CA LEU A 252 4.90 0.01 -8.00
C LEU A 252 5.82 -1.08 -7.47
N SER A 253 6.38 -1.89 -8.40
CA SER A 253 7.43 -2.84 -8.07
C SER A 253 8.75 -2.14 -7.73
N TRP A 254 9.68 -2.86 -7.10
CA TRP A 254 11.04 -2.39 -6.85
C TRP A 254 11.72 -1.89 -8.12
N SER A 255 11.59 -2.63 -9.22
CA SER A 255 12.20 -2.26 -10.51
C SER A 255 11.61 -0.94 -11.06
N GLN A 256 10.31 -0.73 -10.93
CA GLN A 256 9.65 0.51 -11.35
C GLN A 256 10.02 1.69 -10.44
N LEU A 257 10.10 1.46 -9.12
CA LEU A 257 10.54 2.49 -8.16
C LEU A 257 11.99 2.90 -8.42
N SER A 258 12.89 1.94 -8.68
CA SER A 258 14.30 2.23 -8.98
C SER A 258 14.48 2.97 -10.31
N ALA A 259 13.71 2.61 -11.35
CA ALA A 259 13.70 3.31 -12.62
C ALA A 259 13.20 4.76 -12.48
N LEU A 260 12.19 5.00 -11.62
CA LEU A 260 11.75 6.36 -11.30
C LEU A 260 12.81 7.13 -10.53
N ALA A 261 13.48 6.53 -9.55
CA ALA A 261 14.55 7.15 -8.77
C ALA A 261 15.72 7.59 -9.66
N ALA A 262 16.04 6.82 -10.71
CA ALA A 262 17.09 7.14 -11.68
C ALA A 262 16.79 8.38 -12.54
N GLN A 263 15.52 8.80 -12.67
CA GLN A 263 15.14 10.02 -13.39
C GLN A 263 15.51 11.32 -12.66
N GLY A 264 15.96 11.24 -11.41
CA GLY A 264 16.56 12.33 -10.65
C GLY A 264 15.58 13.45 -10.26
N PRO A 265 16.03 14.70 -10.12
CA PRO A 265 15.30 15.80 -9.48
C PRO A 265 14.04 16.29 -10.21
N LYS A 266 13.69 15.70 -11.35
CA LYS A 266 12.42 15.97 -12.06
C LYS A 266 11.20 15.38 -11.34
N ILE A 267 11.41 14.50 -10.35
CA ILE A 267 10.32 13.90 -9.59
C ILE A 267 10.12 14.69 -8.30
N LYS A 268 8.93 15.26 -8.17
CA LYS A 268 8.46 15.84 -6.92
C LYS A 268 8.34 14.72 -5.87
N ASP A 269 8.87 14.95 -4.68
CA ASP A 269 8.85 13.99 -3.57
C ASP A 269 9.79 12.78 -3.70
N LEU A 270 11.05 13.01 -4.06
CA LEU A 270 12.12 12.01 -4.04
C LEU A 270 12.21 11.28 -2.68
N ALA A 271 12.04 12.01 -1.58
CA ALA A 271 12.05 11.45 -0.23
C ALA A 271 10.99 10.34 -0.05
N GLN A 272 9.78 10.58 -0.52
CA GLN A 272 8.69 9.61 -0.47
C GLN A 272 8.97 8.39 -1.35
N LEU A 273 9.64 8.59 -2.51
CA LEU A 273 10.05 7.51 -3.39
C LEU A 273 11.10 6.62 -2.73
N PHE A 274 12.16 7.22 -2.15
CA PHE A 274 13.19 6.47 -1.42
C PHE A 274 12.61 5.77 -0.19
N SER A 275 11.73 6.46 0.56
CA SER A 275 11.00 5.85 1.67
C SER A 275 10.27 4.58 1.22
N GLN A 276 9.48 4.67 0.15
CA GLN A 276 8.73 3.53 -0.37
C GLN A 276 9.65 2.38 -0.85
N MET A 277 10.78 2.70 -1.48
CA MET A 277 11.78 1.71 -1.89
C MET A 277 12.30 0.92 -0.68
N HIS A 278 12.68 1.60 0.39
CA HIS A 278 13.21 0.92 1.58
C HIS A 278 12.13 0.13 2.30
N PHE A 279 10.91 0.68 2.46
CA PHE A 279 9.80 -0.03 3.08
C PHE A 279 9.37 -1.26 2.29
N HIS A 280 9.52 -1.26 0.98
CA HIS A 280 9.22 -2.41 0.13
C HIS A 280 10.04 -3.66 0.50
N ILE A 281 11.27 -3.47 0.99
CA ILE A 281 12.13 -4.55 1.50
C ILE A 281 11.87 -4.82 2.99
N THR A 282 11.75 -3.76 3.79
CA THR A 282 11.70 -3.90 5.24
C THR A 282 10.35 -4.39 5.75
N GLU A 283 9.22 -4.07 5.09
CA GLU A 283 7.88 -4.54 5.49
C GLU A 283 7.76 -6.08 5.56
N PRO A 284 8.18 -6.87 4.55
CA PRO A 284 8.18 -8.32 4.67
C PRO A 284 9.04 -8.85 5.83
N ILE A 285 10.17 -8.22 6.08
CA ILE A 285 11.07 -8.59 7.18
C ILE A 285 10.42 -8.27 8.53
N ILE A 286 9.81 -7.09 8.67
CA ILE A 286 9.09 -6.67 9.89
C ILE A 286 7.95 -7.64 10.21
N ASN A 287 7.20 -8.09 9.21
CA ASN A 287 6.11 -9.06 9.39
C ASN A 287 6.63 -10.38 9.98
N LEU A 288 7.79 -10.85 9.53
CA LEU A 288 8.44 -12.04 10.09
C LEU A 288 8.96 -11.78 11.51
N VAL A 289 9.59 -10.63 11.75
CA VAL A 289 10.09 -10.24 13.08
C VAL A 289 8.95 -10.15 14.09
N MET A 290 7.80 -9.56 13.71
CA MET A 290 6.60 -9.54 14.56
C MET A 290 6.22 -10.94 15.05
N LEU A 291 6.16 -11.90 14.13
CA LEU A 291 5.86 -13.29 14.49
C LEU A 291 6.93 -13.86 15.42
N MET A 292 8.23 -13.64 15.11
CA MET A 292 9.32 -14.16 15.92
C MET A 292 9.32 -13.63 17.36
N VAL A 293 8.91 -12.39 17.59
CA VAL A 293 8.72 -11.83 18.95
C VAL A 293 7.52 -12.48 19.65
N CYS A 294 6.43 -12.72 18.91
CA CYS A 294 5.21 -13.26 19.50
C CYS A 294 5.29 -14.76 19.82
N LEU A 295 6.05 -15.55 19.04
CA LEU A 295 6.13 -17.01 19.21
C LEU A 295 6.54 -17.45 20.61
N PRO A 296 7.59 -16.91 21.24
CA PRO A 296 7.98 -17.27 22.61
C PRO A 296 6.88 -16.98 23.64
N ILE A 297 6.20 -15.83 23.47
CA ILE A 297 5.12 -15.39 24.37
C ILE A 297 3.93 -16.36 24.27
N LEU A 298 3.61 -16.84 23.07
CA LEU A 298 2.50 -17.74 22.80
C LEU A 298 2.75 -19.18 23.29
N VAL A 299 4.01 -19.57 23.45
CA VAL A 299 4.37 -20.92 23.90
C VAL A 299 4.30 -20.99 25.43
N CYS A 300 3.09 -20.96 25.97
CA CYS A 300 2.81 -21.06 27.39
C CYS A 300 2.65 -22.51 27.84
N ARG A 301 3.13 -22.82 29.05
CA ARG A 301 2.94 -24.15 29.67
C ARG A 301 1.56 -24.29 30.31
N ASP A 302 1.01 -23.21 30.85
CA ASP A 302 -0.23 -23.22 31.63
C ASP A 302 -1.40 -22.67 30.78
N PRO A 303 -2.50 -23.43 30.61
CA PRO A 303 -3.71 -22.96 29.93
C PRO A 303 -4.30 -21.67 30.52
N LYS A 304 -4.12 -21.40 31.81
CA LYS A 304 -4.60 -20.17 32.45
C LYS A 304 -3.85 -18.94 31.97
N SER A 305 -2.57 -19.05 31.65
CA SER A 305 -1.72 -17.96 31.15
C SER A 305 -1.94 -17.66 29.67
N MET A 306 -2.59 -18.56 28.92
CA MET A 306 -2.77 -18.43 27.48
C MET A 306 -3.56 -17.17 27.06
N LYS A 307 -4.60 -16.80 27.82
CA LYS A 307 -5.34 -15.56 27.54
C LYS A 307 -4.45 -14.32 27.65
N SER A 308 -3.64 -14.25 28.70
CA SER A 308 -2.67 -13.19 28.90
C SER A 308 -1.61 -13.17 27.81
N ALA A 309 -1.07 -14.34 27.43
CA ALA A 309 -0.10 -14.47 26.36
C ALA A 309 -0.64 -13.97 25.01
N VAL A 310 -1.87 -14.30 24.66
CA VAL A 310 -2.52 -13.81 23.44
C VAL A 310 -2.67 -12.29 23.49
N VAL A 311 -3.16 -11.73 24.61
CA VAL A 311 -3.32 -10.28 24.77
C VAL A 311 -1.96 -9.56 24.66
N ILE A 312 -0.92 -10.08 25.30
CA ILE A 312 0.43 -9.52 25.23
C ILE A 312 0.96 -9.59 23.79
N SER A 313 0.79 -10.72 23.10
CA SER A 313 1.20 -10.88 21.71
C SER A 313 0.51 -9.88 20.78
N PHE A 314 -0.79 -9.65 20.97
CA PHE A 314 -1.51 -8.60 20.24
C PHE A 314 -1.00 -7.20 20.58
N GLY A 315 -0.71 -6.92 21.86
CA GLY A 315 -0.13 -5.66 22.29
C GLY A 315 1.22 -5.39 21.62
N VAL A 316 2.11 -6.38 21.60
CA VAL A 316 3.42 -6.29 20.94
C VAL A 316 3.27 -6.11 19.43
N THR A 317 2.38 -6.87 18.79
CA THR A 317 2.10 -6.73 17.35
C THR A 317 1.60 -5.33 17.03
N THR A 318 0.68 -4.80 17.83
CA THR A 318 0.15 -3.44 17.69
C THR A 318 1.25 -2.40 17.88
N ALA A 319 2.11 -2.56 18.88
CA ALA A 319 3.25 -1.66 19.12
C ALA A 319 4.22 -1.66 17.92
N CYS A 320 4.54 -2.84 17.39
CA CYS A 320 5.39 -2.96 16.19
C CYS A 320 4.75 -2.29 14.97
N PHE A 321 3.44 -2.49 14.77
CA PHE A 321 2.68 -1.88 13.68
C PHE A 321 2.64 -0.36 13.80
N ILE A 322 2.35 0.18 14.98
CA ILE A 322 2.34 1.63 15.25
C ILE A 322 3.74 2.21 15.02
N THR A 323 4.79 1.56 15.53
CA THR A 323 6.17 2.00 15.32
C THR A 323 6.51 2.07 13.83
N THR A 324 6.16 1.05 13.06
CA THR A 324 6.39 1.02 11.60
C THR A 324 5.61 2.13 10.89
N PHE A 325 4.35 2.35 11.29
CA PHE A 325 3.51 3.41 10.74
C PHE A 325 4.09 4.81 11.03
N VAL A 326 4.49 5.06 12.27
CA VAL A 326 5.13 6.33 12.66
C VAL A 326 6.45 6.54 11.90
N CYS A 327 7.28 5.51 11.79
CA CYS A 327 8.51 5.57 11.00
C CYS A 327 8.23 5.89 9.52
N LYS A 328 7.15 5.34 8.96
CA LYS A 328 6.73 5.61 7.58
C LYS A 328 6.29 7.07 7.38
N MET A 329 5.61 7.66 8.34
CA MET A 329 5.29 9.09 8.33
C MET A 329 6.54 9.96 8.46
N LEU A 330 7.42 9.66 9.41
CA LEU A 330 8.63 10.43 9.66
C LEU A 330 9.68 10.32 8.54
N ALA A 331 9.63 9.28 7.73
CA ALA A 331 10.57 9.05 6.62
C ALA A 331 10.48 10.11 5.53
N THR A 332 9.39 10.87 5.47
CA THR A 332 9.18 11.94 4.49
C THR A 332 9.37 13.35 5.05
N GLU A 333 9.57 13.44 6.36
CA GLU A 333 9.66 14.71 7.07
C GLU A 333 11.10 15.07 7.45
N VAL A 334 11.35 16.35 7.64
CA VAL A 334 12.65 16.87 8.09
C VAL A 334 12.70 16.83 9.61
N VAL A 335 13.08 15.68 10.18
CA VAL A 335 13.06 15.47 11.64
C VAL A 335 14.46 15.49 12.25
N LEU A 336 15.45 14.86 11.58
CA LEU A 336 16.80 14.68 12.11
C LEU A 336 17.84 15.41 11.24
N PHE A 337 18.79 16.09 11.88
CA PHE A 337 19.93 16.76 11.24
C PHE A 337 19.53 17.75 10.13
N ASN A 338 18.32 18.31 10.17
CA ASN A 338 17.75 19.17 9.13
C ASN A 338 17.77 18.54 7.73
N LYS A 339 17.68 17.21 7.67
CA LYS A 339 17.66 16.40 6.45
C LYS A 339 16.53 15.35 6.50
N VAL A 340 16.06 14.97 5.33
CA VAL A 340 15.16 13.82 5.18
C VAL A 340 16.02 12.58 5.00
N ILE A 341 15.86 11.58 5.89
CA ILE A 341 16.65 10.34 5.90
C ILE A 341 15.69 9.14 5.87
N PRO A 342 15.10 8.83 4.72
CA PRO A 342 14.10 7.77 4.61
C PRO A 342 14.66 6.38 4.95
N GLU A 343 15.94 6.13 4.65
CA GLU A 343 16.62 4.87 4.93
C GLU A 343 16.62 4.56 6.44
N LEU A 344 16.99 5.54 7.26
CA LEU A 344 17.05 5.36 8.71
C LEU A 344 15.71 4.94 9.28
N TRP A 345 14.65 5.65 8.91
CA TRP A 345 13.30 5.40 9.39
C TRP A 345 12.74 4.06 8.93
N ALA A 346 13.08 3.62 7.72
CA ALA A 346 12.61 2.34 7.20
C ALA A 346 13.26 1.14 7.92
N TRP A 347 14.53 1.26 8.33
CA TRP A 347 15.26 0.19 9.01
C TRP A 347 15.10 0.21 10.53
N LEU A 348 14.69 1.33 11.13
CA LEU A 348 14.57 1.50 12.57
C LEU A 348 13.69 0.44 13.26
N PRO A 349 12.50 0.06 12.75
CA PRO A 349 11.68 -0.97 13.38
C PRO A 349 12.41 -2.32 13.46
N ILE A 350 13.18 -2.67 12.42
CA ILE A 350 13.96 -3.92 12.42
C ILE A 350 15.04 -3.87 13.50
N PHE A 351 15.77 -2.76 13.61
CA PHE A 351 16.83 -2.60 14.64
C PHE A 351 16.30 -2.64 16.06
N ILE A 352 15.05 -2.23 16.29
CA ILE A 352 14.40 -2.29 17.60
C ILE A 352 13.89 -3.70 17.90
N PHE A 353 13.11 -4.29 17.01
CA PHE A 353 12.35 -5.51 17.30
C PHE A 353 13.12 -6.80 17.02
N LEU A 354 14.10 -6.81 16.11
CA LEU A 354 14.89 -8.00 15.81
C LEU A 354 15.74 -8.46 16.99
N PRO A 355 16.48 -7.59 17.72
CA PRO A 355 17.18 -7.99 18.93
C PRO A 355 16.22 -8.53 20.00
N VAL A 356 15.05 -7.92 20.17
CA VAL A 356 14.01 -8.41 21.09
C VAL A 356 13.56 -9.82 20.70
N ALA A 357 13.33 -10.07 19.41
CA ALA A 357 12.97 -11.40 18.92
C ALA A 357 14.04 -12.44 19.24
N PHE A 358 15.31 -12.12 19.08
CA PHE A 358 16.41 -13.04 19.41
C PHE A 358 16.52 -13.32 20.90
N ILE A 359 16.41 -12.29 21.76
CA ILE A 359 16.46 -12.44 23.21
C ILE A 359 15.31 -13.32 23.69
N GLU A 360 14.08 -13.06 23.21
CA GLU A 360 12.91 -13.86 23.56
C GLU A 360 13.02 -15.31 23.07
N LEU A 361 13.51 -15.54 21.85
CA LEU A 361 13.75 -16.89 21.32
C LEU A 361 14.84 -17.65 22.07
N ASP A 362 15.87 -16.95 22.58
CA ASP A 362 16.92 -17.58 23.37
C ASP A 362 16.49 -17.85 24.81
N SER A 363 15.59 -17.02 25.36
CA SER A 363 15.01 -17.20 26.70
C SER A 363 14.16 -18.47 26.83
N MET A 364 13.67 -19.03 25.71
CA MET A 364 12.98 -20.32 25.67
C MET A 364 13.96 -21.46 26.00
N LYS A 365 14.32 -21.57 27.27
CA LYS A 365 15.09 -22.74 27.76
C LYS A 365 14.17 -23.94 27.81
N THR A 366 14.60 -25.02 27.16
CA THR A 366 14.02 -26.36 27.25
C THR A 366 14.30 -26.96 28.60
#